data_57e81ae2ebb4264193f2d6fc2af1635d
#
_entry.id   57e81ae2ebb4264193f2d6fc2af1635d
#
_cell.length_a   1.000
_cell.length_b   1.000
_cell.length_c   1.000
_cell.angle_alpha   90.00
_cell.angle_beta   90.00
_cell.angle_gamma   90.00
#
_symmetry.space_group_name_H-M   'P 1'
#
loop_
_entity.id
_entity.type
_entity.pdbx_description
1 polymer ?
#
loop_
_entity_poly.entity_id
_entity_poly.type
_entity_poly.pdbx_seq_one_letter_code
_entity_poly.pdbx_strand_id
1 'polypeptide(L)'
;MAMSNAQRQAAYRLRHLKSEDVLDQRLNLVIDLHAKCALERLALCYGVTQRALLQMLLTNADHAVIERIHAMRELPNGVNQYYDKRLPIVLETVTA
;
A
#
# COMPACT_ATOMS: atom_id res chain seq x y z
N MET A 1 -11.64 20.61 -24.58
CA MET A 1 -11.56 19.48 -24.71
C MET A 1 -11.99 18.79 -23.69
N ALA A 2 -12.56 18.07 -23.97
CA ALA A 2 -13.17 17.57 -22.99
C ALA A 2 -12.67 16.26 -22.62
N MET A 3 -11.57 16.28 -22.04
CA MET A 3 -11.18 15.08 -21.39
C MET A 3 -12.09 14.86 -20.24
N SER A 4 -12.53 13.64 -20.08
CA SER A 4 -13.22 13.26 -18.87
C SER A 4 -12.25 13.33 -17.70
N ASN A 5 -12.78 13.32 -16.49
CA ASN A 5 -11.91 13.31 -15.32
C ASN A 5 -10.99 12.11 -15.31
N ALA A 6 -11.50 10.96 -15.73
CA ALA A 6 -10.68 9.76 -15.77
C ALA A 6 -9.53 9.90 -16.77
N GLN A 7 -9.84 10.44 -17.94
CA GLN A 7 -8.80 10.65 -18.93
C GLN A 7 -7.77 11.66 -18.46
N ARG A 8 -8.26 12.72 -17.81
CA ARG A 8 -7.35 13.73 -17.30
C ARG A 8 -6.43 13.15 -16.26
N GLN A 9 -6.95 12.35 -15.37
CA GLN A 9 -6.13 11.77 -14.34
C GLN A 9 -5.15 10.75 -14.91
N ALA A 10 -5.57 9.99 -15.91
CA ALA A 10 -4.65 9.05 -16.54
C ALA A 10 -3.51 9.80 -17.23
N ALA A 11 -3.84 10.86 -17.95
CA ALA A 11 -2.81 11.66 -18.61
C ALA A 11 -1.90 12.32 -17.58
N TYR A 12 -2.48 12.80 -16.49
CA TYR A 12 -1.71 13.42 -15.44
C TYR A 12 -0.73 12.41 -14.83
N ARG A 13 -1.19 11.20 -14.58
CA ARG A 13 -0.30 10.16 -14.05
C ARG A 13 0.85 9.87 -14.98
N LEU A 14 0.56 9.78 -16.28
CA LEU A 14 1.62 9.49 -17.23
C LEU A 14 2.66 10.59 -17.24
N ARG A 15 2.22 11.85 -17.18
CA ARG A 15 3.16 12.96 -17.17
C ARG A 15 3.93 13.07 -15.89
N HIS A 16 3.30 12.72 -14.78
CA HIS A 16 3.88 12.93 -13.45
C HIS A 16 4.12 11.61 -12.74
N LEU A 17 4.50 10.62 -13.48
CA LEU A 17 4.64 9.28 -12.93
C LEU A 17 5.56 9.23 -11.73
N LYS A 18 6.51 10.14 -11.66
CA LYS A 18 7.46 10.17 -10.56
C LYS A 18 7.02 11.08 -9.43
N SER A 19 5.92 11.76 -9.60
CA SER A 19 5.39 12.64 -8.57
C SER A 19 4.44 11.85 -7.69
N GLU A 20 4.57 12.03 -6.41
CA GLU A 20 3.71 11.33 -5.47
C GLU A 20 2.26 11.77 -5.61
N ASP A 21 2.04 13.01 -5.97
CA ASP A 21 0.67 13.50 -6.13
C ASP A 21 -0.08 12.74 -7.21
N VAL A 22 0.62 12.37 -8.26
CA VAL A 22 0.00 11.68 -9.38
C VAL A 22 -0.38 10.27 -9.02
N LEU A 23 0.37 9.66 -8.13
CA LEU A 23 0.17 8.27 -7.74
C LEU A 23 -0.77 8.13 -6.57
N ASP A 24 -1.23 9.25 -6.01
CA ASP A 24 -2.12 9.20 -4.86
C ASP A 24 -3.46 8.61 -5.25
N GLN A 25 -3.95 7.75 -4.39
CA GLN A 25 -5.25 7.14 -4.52
C GLN A 25 -6.02 7.39 -3.25
N ARG A 26 -7.32 7.61 -3.40
CA ARG A 26 -8.15 7.81 -2.22
C ARG A 26 -8.50 6.48 -1.60
N LEU A 27 -8.41 6.42 -0.29
CA LEU A 27 -8.81 5.25 0.47
C LEU A 27 -9.73 5.68 1.58
N ASN A 28 -10.97 5.19 1.55
CA ASN A 28 -11.95 5.44 2.59
C ASN A 28 -12.25 4.11 3.27
N LEU A 29 -12.07 4.08 4.59
CA LEU A 29 -12.34 2.84 5.30
C LEU A 29 -12.76 3.14 6.74
N VAL A 30 -13.43 2.18 7.32
CA VAL A 30 -13.84 2.24 8.72
C VAL A 30 -13.00 1.21 9.46
N ILE A 31 -12.35 1.65 10.52
CA ILE A 31 -11.54 0.76 11.35
C ILE A 31 -12.03 0.88 12.79
N ASP A 32 -11.64 -0.08 13.61
CA ASP A 32 -12.10 -0.05 14.99
C ASP A 32 -11.38 1.03 15.79
N LEU A 33 -11.91 1.31 16.96
CA LEU A 33 -11.40 2.37 17.79
C LEU A 33 -9.96 2.14 18.22
N HIS A 34 -9.62 0.91 18.57
CA HIS A 34 -8.26 0.62 18.99
C HIS A 34 -7.24 0.91 17.90
N ALA A 35 -7.57 0.51 16.68
CA ALA A 35 -6.68 0.76 15.54
C ALA A 35 -6.58 2.25 15.27
N LYS A 36 -7.69 2.98 15.36
CA LYS A 36 -7.66 4.42 15.12
C LYS A 36 -6.81 5.12 16.16
N CYS A 37 -6.98 4.76 17.43
CA CYS A 37 -6.18 5.36 18.49
C CYS A 37 -4.70 5.02 18.36
N ALA A 38 -4.40 3.78 17.96
CA ALA A 38 -3.02 3.39 17.72
C ALA A 38 -2.42 4.20 16.58
N LEU A 39 -3.19 4.42 15.53
CA LEU A 39 -2.72 5.22 14.41
C LEU A 39 -2.36 6.63 14.85
N GLU A 40 -3.21 7.23 15.67
CA GLU A 40 -2.96 8.57 16.17
C GLU A 40 -1.70 8.62 17.04
N ARG A 41 -1.57 7.67 17.95
CA ARG A 41 -0.42 7.64 18.84
C ARG A 41 0.87 7.42 18.08
N LEU A 42 0.85 6.49 17.13
CA LEU A 42 2.05 6.18 16.37
C LEU A 42 2.46 7.35 15.47
N ALA A 43 1.50 7.99 14.87
CA ALA A 43 1.80 9.15 14.04
C ALA A 43 2.46 10.25 14.86
N LEU A 44 1.97 10.46 16.06
CA LEU A 44 2.56 11.46 16.94
C LEU A 44 3.99 11.07 17.33
N CYS A 45 4.19 9.80 17.66
CA CYS A 45 5.52 9.33 18.05
C CYS A 45 6.54 9.45 16.94
N TYR A 46 6.12 9.19 15.72
CA TYR A 46 7.02 9.28 14.57
C TYR A 46 7.10 10.69 13.99
N GLY A 47 6.25 11.60 14.47
CA GLY A 47 6.27 12.95 13.96
C GLY A 47 5.79 13.07 12.53
N VAL A 48 4.84 12.23 12.13
CA VAL A 48 4.31 12.22 10.78
C VAL A 48 2.79 12.30 10.83
N THR A 49 2.18 12.54 9.69
CA THR A 49 0.73 12.48 9.59
C THR A 49 0.26 11.05 9.67
N GLN A 50 -1.03 10.87 10.00
CA GLN A 50 -1.63 9.54 10.01
C GLN A 50 -1.55 8.89 8.63
N ARG A 51 -1.76 9.67 7.59
CA ARG A 51 -1.65 9.18 6.23
C ARG A 51 -0.24 8.68 5.94
N ALA A 52 0.77 9.47 6.28
CA ALA A 52 2.16 9.09 6.04
C ALA A 52 2.51 7.83 6.82
N LEU A 53 2.03 7.73 8.06
CA LEU A 53 2.28 6.55 8.86
C LEU A 53 1.67 5.31 8.22
N LEU A 54 0.41 5.42 7.77
CA LEU A 54 -0.23 4.30 7.10
C LEU A 54 0.54 3.86 5.86
N GLN A 55 1.01 4.82 5.08
CA GLN A 55 1.79 4.51 3.90
C GLN A 55 3.07 3.76 4.26
N MET A 56 3.76 4.22 5.30
CA MET A 56 4.97 3.56 5.76
C MET A 56 4.70 2.13 6.22
N LEU A 57 3.68 1.95 7.02
CA LEU A 57 3.36 0.63 7.55
C LEU A 57 2.99 -0.34 6.44
N LEU A 58 2.17 0.11 5.51
CA LEU A 58 1.76 -0.75 4.41
C LEU A 58 2.92 -1.09 3.50
N THR A 59 3.76 -0.11 3.20
CA THR A 59 4.91 -0.35 2.34
C THR A 59 5.88 -1.31 3.01
N ASN A 60 6.12 -1.14 4.31
CA ASN A 60 7.02 -2.03 5.02
C ASN A 60 6.47 -3.46 5.10
N ALA A 61 5.18 -3.60 5.34
CA ALA A 61 4.57 -4.92 5.38
C ALA A 61 4.61 -5.59 4.01
N ASP A 62 4.39 -4.80 2.97
CA ASP A 62 4.45 -5.30 1.60
C ASP A 62 5.84 -5.83 1.27
N HIS A 63 6.87 -5.06 1.61
CA HIS A 63 8.25 -5.51 1.37
C HIS A 63 8.57 -6.77 2.16
N ALA A 64 8.11 -6.86 3.39
CA ALA A 64 8.37 -8.03 4.21
C ALA A 64 7.74 -9.28 3.59
N VAL A 65 6.53 -9.15 3.07
CA VAL A 65 5.87 -10.26 2.40
C VAL A 65 6.62 -10.66 1.14
N ILE A 66 7.04 -9.69 0.34
CA ILE A 66 7.78 -9.99 -0.87
C ILE A 66 9.07 -10.74 -0.56
N GLU A 67 9.78 -10.33 0.49
CA GLU A 67 10.98 -11.03 0.87
C GLU A 67 10.71 -12.45 1.32
N ARG A 68 9.61 -12.65 2.05
CA ARG A 68 9.24 -14.01 2.44
C ARG A 68 8.93 -14.88 1.23
N ILE A 69 8.26 -14.31 0.22
CA ILE A 69 7.94 -15.04 -0.99
C ILE A 69 9.22 -15.43 -1.74
N HIS A 70 10.19 -14.51 -1.79
CA HIS A 70 11.46 -14.82 -2.44
C HIS A 70 12.18 -15.97 -1.77
N ALA A 71 12.01 -16.12 -0.46
CA ALA A 71 12.63 -17.20 0.29
C ALA A 71 11.92 -18.54 0.10
N MET A 72 10.72 -18.54 -0.45
CA MET A 72 9.94 -19.76 -0.65
C MET A 72 10.22 -20.31 -2.05
N ARG A 73 11.08 -21.31 -2.11
CA ARG A 73 11.53 -21.83 -3.40
C ARG A 73 10.48 -22.65 -4.11
N GLU A 74 9.49 -23.15 -3.40
CA GLU A 74 8.45 -23.95 -4.01
C GLU A 74 7.31 -23.12 -4.59
N LEU A 75 7.47 -21.80 -4.66
CA LEU A 75 6.46 -20.94 -5.22
C LEU A 75 6.97 -20.27 -6.49
N PRO A 76 6.94 -20.96 -7.63
CA PRO A 76 7.37 -20.32 -8.86
C PRO A 76 6.43 -19.16 -9.18
N ASN A 77 7.01 -18.06 -9.59
CA ASN A 77 6.26 -16.84 -9.89
C ASN A 77 5.46 -16.31 -8.70
N GLY A 78 5.92 -16.63 -7.48
CA GLY A 78 5.18 -16.20 -6.30
C GLY A 78 5.01 -14.71 -6.21
N VAL A 79 6.04 -13.94 -6.54
CA VAL A 79 5.95 -12.49 -6.49
C VAL A 79 4.92 -11.97 -7.48
N ASN A 80 4.91 -12.52 -8.69
CA ASN A 80 3.91 -12.10 -9.67
C ASN A 80 2.51 -12.43 -9.21
N GLN A 81 2.32 -13.61 -8.61
CA GLN A 81 1.01 -13.99 -8.09
C GLN A 81 0.59 -13.06 -6.95
N TYR A 82 1.54 -12.64 -6.14
CA TYR A 82 1.26 -11.71 -5.06
C TYR A 82 0.77 -10.37 -5.63
N TYR A 83 1.47 -9.83 -6.61
CA TYR A 83 1.04 -8.57 -7.21
C TYR A 83 -0.31 -8.70 -7.90
N ASP A 84 -0.60 -9.88 -8.44
CA ASP A 84 -1.88 -10.12 -9.10
C ASP A 84 -3.00 -10.46 -8.09
N LYS A 85 -2.68 -10.47 -6.80
CA LYS A 85 -3.63 -10.77 -5.74
C LYS A 85 -4.19 -12.18 -5.85
N ARG A 86 -3.35 -13.11 -6.29
CA ARG A 86 -3.75 -14.49 -6.50
C ARG A 86 -2.91 -15.50 -5.75
N LEU A 87 -2.05 -15.02 -4.86
CA LEU A 87 -1.21 -15.92 -4.08
C LEU A 87 -2.05 -16.74 -3.12
N PRO A 88 -1.98 -18.06 -3.19
CA PRO A 88 -2.85 -18.91 -2.35
C PRO A 88 -2.33 -19.10 -0.93
N ILE A 89 -1.27 -18.45 -0.55
CA ILE A 89 -0.71 -18.59 0.79
C ILE A 89 -1.45 -17.72 1.77
N VAL A 90 -1.73 -18.26 2.94
CA VAL A 90 -2.29 -17.49 4.04
C VAL A 90 -1.20 -17.29 5.08
N LEU A 91 -0.87 -16.04 5.33
CA LEU A 91 0.11 -15.70 6.36
C LEU A 91 -0.60 -15.50 7.68
N GLU A 92 0.05 -15.94 8.76
CA GLU A 92 -0.62 -15.98 10.05
C GLU A 92 -0.96 -14.60 10.57
N THR A 93 -0.03 -13.66 10.44
CA THR A 93 -0.23 -12.33 10.96
C THR A 93 0.46 -11.33 10.06
N VAL A 94 -0.01 -10.09 10.14
CA VAL A 94 0.72 -8.97 9.58
C VAL A 94 1.69 -8.53 10.67
N THR A 95 2.97 -8.70 10.40
CA THR A 95 3.97 -8.33 11.37
C THR A 95 4.66 -7.05 10.95
N ALA A 96 4.93 -6.26 11.91
CA ALA A 96 5.66 -5.03 11.68
C ALA A 96 7.14 -5.30 11.56
#